data_a69ec63dfe8f62c4ac09722dc3aea3dc
#
_entry.id   a69ec63dfe8f62c4ac09722dc3aea3dc
#
_cell.length_a   1.000
_cell.length_b   1.000
_cell.length_c   1.000
_cell.angle_alpha   90.00
_cell.angle_beta   90.00
_cell.angle_gamma   90.00
#
_symmetry.space_group_name_H-M   'P 1'
#
loop_
_entity.id
_entity.type
_entity.pdbx_description
1 polymer ?
#
loop_
_entity_poly.entity_id
_entity_poly.type
_entity_poly.pdbx_seq_one_letter_code
_entity_poly.pdbx_strand_id
1 'polypeptide(L)'
;SNARYLLVYRNPTSLLFFTEYIMEVTIYDTPNTMKIFLDTANTQEIKDGYDTGLIDGVTTNPSLIMKSGRDPEEVYQELIDYGIPDISMEVVGSDEVMLAEGRRLANKFGKNATIKVPCTPEGLWVCKELSRELIRVNVTLIFSPAQAILAAKAGAKYVSPFVGRVDDNSFGGLCLIKDIANIYCTQNIHTEILGASIRNVRDVGRAFEYGANVCTLPTGVFHKMYKHVLTDAGLAQFDKDWKKVQEGLDL
;
A
#
# COMPACT_ATOMS: atom_id res chain seq x y z
N SER A 1 9.92 -2.86 18.64
CA SER A 1 10.62 -2.38 19.84
C SER A 1 10.33 -0.89 19.97
N ASN A 2 9.51 -0.53 20.96
CA ASN A 2 9.19 0.86 21.25
C ASN A 2 10.45 1.58 21.77
N ALA A 3 11.01 2.45 20.96
CA ALA A 3 12.08 3.34 21.44
C ALA A 3 11.43 4.54 22.18
N ARG A 4 11.73 4.68 23.46
CA ARG A 4 11.34 5.83 24.27
C ARG A 4 12.48 6.85 24.25
N TYR A 5 12.20 8.05 23.80
CA TYR A 5 13.14 9.17 23.87
C TYR A 5 12.67 10.17 24.92
N LEU A 6 13.57 10.55 25.81
CA LEU A 6 13.34 11.58 26.82
C LEU A 6 13.79 12.95 26.25
N LEU A 7 12.86 13.85 26.00
CA LEU A 7 13.17 15.23 25.66
C LEU A 7 13.04 16.09 26.92
N VAL A 8 14.17 16.59 27.43
CA VAL A 8 14.21 17.53 28.57
C VAL A 8 14.21 18.94 28.00
N TYR A 9 13.12 19.68 28.21
CA TYR A 9 13.06 21.09 27.86
C TYR A 9 13.44 21.94 29.08
N ARG A 10 14.52 22.72 28.99
CA ARG A 10 14.88 23.72 29.99
C ARG A 10 14.32 25.08 29.60
N ASN A 11 13.47 25.64 30.45
CA ASN A 11 12.96 26.99 30.26
C ASN A 11 13.94 28.01 30.85
N PRO A 12 14.52 28.95 30.08
CA PRO A 12 15.60 29.83 30.56
C PRO A 12 15.14 31.09 31.32
N THR A 13 13.82 31.25 31.63
CA THR A 13 13.31 32.54 32.12
C THR A 13 12.64 32.52 33.51
N SER A 14 12.86 31.55 34.38
CA SER A 14 12.36 31.63 35.74
C SER A 14 13.39 31.21 36.79
N LEU A 15 13.83 32.21 37.57
CA LEU A 15 14.85 32.14 38.63
C LEU A 15 14.23 31.72 39.97
N LEU A 16 13.29 30.77 40.10
CA LEU A 16 12.88 30.33 41.47
C LEU A 16 12.06 29.04 41.57
N PHE A 17 11.73 28.31 40.52
CA PHE A 17 11.20 26.96 40.69
C PHE A 17 11.58 26.10 39.48
N PHE A 18 12.48 25.11 39.74
CA PHE A 18 12.77 24.04 38.78
C PHE A 18 11.58 23.06 38.75
N THR A 19 10.65 23.26 37.84
CA THR A 19 9.72 22.21 37.48
C THR A 19 10.21 21.60 36.18
N GLU A 20 10.83 20.44 36.27
CA GLU A 20 11.12 19.61 35.10
C GLU A 20 9.80 19.02 34.61
N TYR A 21 9.30 19.48 33.47
CA TYR A 21 8.22 18.82 32.76
C TYR A 21 8.84 17.70 31.92
N ILE A 22 8.71 16.46 32.40
CA ILE A 22 8.99 15.29 31.59
C ILE A 22 7.78 15.09 30.68
N MET A 23 7.86 15.52 29.44
CA MET A 23 6.91 15.09 28.42
C MET A 23 7.36 13.75 27.87
N GLU A 24 6.64 12.70 28.23
CA GLU A 24 6.77 11.40 27.58
C GLU A 24 6.16 11.54 26.17
N VAL A 25 6.98 11.82 25.16
CA VAL A 25 6.54 11.76 23.78
C VAL A 25 6.53 10.29 23.38
N THR A 26 5.36 9.69 23.46
CA THR A 26 5.15 8.40 22.80
C THR A 26 5.14 8.69 21.30
N ILE A 27 6.27 8.42 20.63
CA ILE A 27 6.27 8.31 19.18
C ILE A 27 5.43 7.06 18.90
N TYR A 28 4.16 7.27 18.60
CA TYR A 28 3.39 6.22 17.94
C TYR A 28 4.17 5.90 16.67
N ASP A 29 4.50 4.62 16.47
CA ASP A 29 4.83 4.13 15.15
C ASP A 29 3.67 4.57 14.26
N THR A 30 3.81 5.72 13.61
CA THR A 30 2.86 6.11 12.57
C THR A 30 2.95 4.99 11.56
N PRO A 31 1.86 4.24 11.33
CA PRO A 31 1.92 3.17 10.38
C PRO A 31 2.53 3.74 9.11
N ASN A 32 3.54 3.03 8.56
CA ASN A 32 4.18 3.48 7.33
C ASN A 32 3.08 3.72 6.29
N THR A 33 2.70 4.97 6.13
CA THR A 33 1.79 5.44 5.09
C THR A 33 2.63 5.64 3.84
N MET A 34 2.05 5.68 2.66
CA MET A 34 2.70 5.67 1.35
C MET A 34 3.33 4.33 0.99
N LYS A 35 2.65 3.24 1.34
CA LYS A 35 3.05 1.90 0.90
C LYS A 35 2.89 1.75 -0.61
N ILE A 36 3.88 1.17 -1.25
CA ILE A 36 3.84 0.84 -2.67
C ILE A 36 3.77 -0.67 -2.83
N PHE A 37 2.71 -1.14 -3.47
CA PHE A 37 2.54 -2.53 -3.88
C PHE A 37 2.72 -2.67 -5.38
N LEU A 38 3.17 -3.83 -5.85
CA LEU A 38 3.17 -4.18 -7.27
C LEU A 38 1.92 -4.98 -7.62
N ASP A 39 1.28 -4.63 -8.72
CA ASP A 39 0.08 -5.30 -9.26
C ASP A 39 0.47 -6.19 -10.43
N THR A 40 1.02 -7.35 -10.12
CA THR A 40 1.50 -8.34 -11.08
C THR A 40 1.60 -9.73 -10.44
N ALA A 41 1.61 -10.77 -11.27
CA ALA A 41 1.93 -12.14 -10.87
C ALA A 41 3.26 -12.63 -11.46
N ASN A 42 4.04 -11.74 -12.08
CA ASN A 42 5.39 -12.04 -12.56
C ASN A 42 6.38 -11.96 -11.38
N THR A 43 6.78 -13.11 -10.87
CA THR A 43 7.61 -13.21 -9.66
C THR A 43 8.98 -12.58 -9.82
N GLN A 44 9.56 -12.60 -11.04
CA GLN A 44 10.86 -11.95 -11.29
C GLN A 44 10.74 -10.42 -11.22
N GLU A 45 9.71 -9.84 -11.85
CA GLU A 45 9.47 -8.39 -11.76
C GLU A 45 9.22 -7.95 -10.32
N ILE A 46 8.51 -8.78 -9.53
CA ILE A 46 8.27 -8.50 -8.13
C ILE A 46 9.58 -8.53 -7.35
N LYS A 47 10.40 -9.56 -7.58
CA LYS A 47 11.70 -9.68 -6.92
C LYS A 47 12.59 -8.48 -7.22
N ASP A 48 12.72 -8.11 -8.50
CA ASP A 48 13.52 -6.96 -8.93
C ASP A 48 13.03 -5.65 -8.27
N GLY A 49 11.72 -5.47 -8.18
CA GLY A 49 11.12 -4.34 -7.48
C GLY A 49 11.38 -4.38 -5.97
N TYR A 50 11.21 -5.52 -5.33
CA TYR A 50 11.40 -5.69 -3.90
C TYR A 50 12.86 -5.50 -3.47
N ASP A 51 13.82 -5.94 -4.26
CA ASP A 51 15.26 -5.77 -4.03
C ASP A 51 15.67 -4.28 -3.99
N THR A 52 14.84 -3.37 -4.51
CA THR A 52 15.05 -1.91 -4.35
C THR A 52 14.83 -1.42 -2.92
N GLY A 53 14.16 -2.19 -2.07
CA GLY A 53 13.75 -1.80 -0.72
C GLY A 53 12.56 -0.82 -0.67
N LEU A 54 11.90 -0.56 -1.80
CA LEU A 54 10.80 0.42 -1.91
C LEU A 54 9.41 -0.20 -2.07
N ILE A 55 9.31 -1.53 -2.12
CA ILE A 55 8.06 -2.25 -2.29
C ILE A 55 7.64 -2.89 -0.96
N ASP A 56 6.40 -2.65 -0.55
CA ASP A 56 5.82 -3.07 0.71
C ASP A 56 4.90 -4.29 0.57
N GLY A 57 4.53 -4.67 -0.64
CA GLY A 57 3.63 -5.79 -0.88
C GLY A 57 3.26 -5.99 -2.35
N VAL A 58 2.36 -6.92 -2.57
CA VAL A 58 1.90 -7.31 -3.91
C VAL A 58 0.39 -7.52 -3.91
N THR A 59 -0.27 -7.07 -4.97
CA THR A 59 -1.63 -7.49 -5.26
C THR A 59 -1.66 -8.41 -6.47
N THR A 60 -2.43 -9.47 -6.38
CA THR A 60 -2.75 -10.34 -7.50
C THR A 60 -4.25 -10.33 -7.77
N ASN A 61 -4.65 -10.90 -8.88
CA ASN A 61 -6.04 -11.15 -9.22
C ASN A 61 -6.12 -12.30 -10.25
N PRO A 62 -7.30 -12.90 -10.47
CA PRO A 62 -7.44 -14.04 -11.38
C PRO A 62 -6.90 -13.79 -12.78
N SER A 63 -7.04 -12.57 -13.31
CA SER A 63 -6.53 -12.22 -14.64
C SER A 63 -5.02 -12.19 -14.72
N LEU A 64 -4.34 -11.70 -13.68
CA LEU A 64 -2.88 -11.67 -13.59
C LEU A 64 -2.31 -13.08 -13.42
N ILE A 65 -2.93 -13.90 -12.56
CA ILE A 65 -2.55 -15.31 -12.36
C ILE A 65 -2.74 -16.08 -13.67
N MET A 66 -3.88 -15.91 -14.35
CA MET A 66 -4.13 -16.56 -15.65
C MET A 66 -3.06 -16.19 -16.68
N LYS A 67 -2.68 -14.91 -16.76
CA LYS A 67 -1.62 -14.43 -17.68
C LYS A 67 -0.24 -15.02 -17.36
N SER A 68 0.04 -15.30 -16.09
CA SER A 68 1.32 -15.91 -15.69
C SER A 68 1.44 -17.36 -16.15
N GLY A 69 0.31 -18.04 -16.39
CA GLY A 69 0.27 -19.44 -16.76
C GLY A 69 0.74 -20.42 -15.67
N ARG A 70 0.83 -19.92 -14.42
CA ARG A 70 1.36 -20.66 -13.27
C ARG A 70 0.26 -20.99 -12.25
N ASP A 71 0.53 -21.97 -11.41
CA ASP A 71 -0.31 -22.24 -10.25
C ASP A 71 -0.26 -21.07 -9.26
N PRO A 72 -1.41 -20.58 -8.76
CA PRO A 72 -1.44 -19.44 -7.83
C PRO A 72 -0.62 -19.68 -6.57
N GLU A 73 -0.67 -20.88 -6.02
CA GLU A 73 0.00 -21.19 -4.75
C GLU A 73 1.52 -21.30 -4.91
N GLU A 74 1.99 -21.75 -6.07
CA GLU A 74 3.43 -21.70 -6.40
C GLU A 74 3.90 -20.25 -6.48
N VAL A 75 3.13 -19.38 -7.11
CA VAL A 75 3.42 -17.93 -7.16
C VAL A 75 3.47 -17.36 -5.75
N TYR A 76 2.46 -17.62 -4.92
CA TYR A 76 2.42 -17.08 -3.54
C TYR A 76 3.57 -17.60 -2.69
N GLN A 77 3.91 -18.88 -2.80
CA GLN A 77 5.04 -19.44 -2.06
C GLN A 77 6.37 -18.80 -2.46
N GLU A 78 6.60 -18.61 -3.74
CA GLU A 78 7.80 -17.95 -4.24
C GLU A 78 7.91 -16.50 -3.74
N LEU A 79 6.80 -15.75 -3.69
CA LEU A 79 6.78 -14.39 -3.15
C LEU A 79 7.10 -14.36 -1.65
N ILE A 80 6.62 -15.34 -0.91
CA ILE A 80 6.94 -15.48 0.52
C ILE A 80 8.42 -15.81 0.71
N ASP A 81 8.97 -16.68 -0.13
CA ASP A 81 10.39 -17.07 -0.10
C ASP A 81 11.30 -15.84 -0.42
N TYR A 82 10.82 -14.90 -1.22
CA TYR A 82 11.49 -13.60 -1.44
C TYR A 82 11.38 -12.65 -0.25
N GLY A 83 10.50 -12.93 0.71
CA GLY A 83 10.29 -12.09 1.90
C GLY A 83 9.19 -11.04 1.75
N ILE A 84 8.33 -11.10 0.73
CA ILE A 84 7.22 -10.16 0.55
C ILE A 84 6.29 -10.21 1.77
N PRO A 85 6.08 -9.09 2.48
CA PRO A 85 5.37 -9.10 3.76
C PRO A 85 3.84 -9.09 3.65
N ASP A 86 3.31 -8.68 2.50
CA ASP A 86 1.86 -8.55 2.27
C ASP A 86 1.49 -8.93 0.83
N ILE A 87 0.69 -9.98 0.68
CA ILE A 87 0.27 -10.52 -0.62
C ILE A 87 -1.24 -10.62 -0.63
N SER A 88 -1.91 -9.83 -1.48
CA SER A 88 -3.35 -9.90 -1.68
C SER A 88 -3.69 -11.08 -2.61
N MET A 89 -4.34 -12.11 -2.04
CA MET A 89 -4.74 -13.37 -2.66
C MET A 89 -6.25 -13.38 -2.88
N GLU A 90 -6.71 -13.28 -4.13
CA GLU A 90 -8.14 -13.13 -4.43
C GLU A 90 -8.84 -14.48 -4.46
N VAL A 91 -9.95 -14.57 -3.75
CA VAL A 91 -10.86 -15.71 -3.73
C VAL A 91 -12.16 -15.37 -4.46
N VAL A 92 -12.72 -16.36 -5.15
CA VAL A 92 -13.92 -16.21 -5.98
C VAL A 92 -14.87 -17.38 -5.77
N GLY A 93 -16.15 -17.16 -6.04
CA GLY A 93 -17.19 -18.19 -5.91
C GLY A 93 -18.34 -17.79 -4.99
N SER A 94 -19.06 -18.76 -4.45
CA SER A 94 -20.06 -18.49 -3.41
C SER A 94 -19.40 -18.04 -2.10
N ASP A 95 -20.16 -17.50 -1.20
CA ASP A 95 -19.71 -17.08 0.14
C ASP A 95 -19.03 -18.23 0.90
N GLU A 96 -19.64 -19.42 0.88
CA GLU A 96 -19.08 -20.62 1.53
C GLU A 96 -17.71 -21.01 0.91
N VAL A 97 -17.62 -20.96 -0.43
CA VAL A 97 -16.37 -21.30 -1.15
C VAL A 97 -15.30 -20.25 -0.85
N MET A 98 -15.63 -18.95 -0.93
CA MET A 98 -14.69 -17.86 -0.62
C MET A 98 -14.21 -17.93 0.82
N LEU A 99 -15.10 -18.23 1.78
CA LEU A 99 -14.74 -18.32 3.19
C LEU A 99 -13.81 -19.50 3.46
N ALA A 100 -14.14 -20.69 2.93
CA ALA A 100 -13.31 -21.87 3.09
C ALA A 100 -11.92 -21.68 2.49
N GLU A 101 -11.86 -21.15 1.27
CA GLU A 101 -10.60 -20.87 0.57
C GLU A 101 -9.80 -19.77 1.27
N GLY A 102 -10.43 -18.71 1.72
CA GLY A 102 -9.78 -17.64 2.47
C GLY A 102 -9.12 -18.14 3.76
N ARG A 103 -9.81 -18.97 4.53
CA ARG A 103 -9.23 -19.63 5.72
C ARG A 103 -8.06 -20.54 5.35
N ARG A 104 -8.19 -21.31 4.27
CA ARG A 104 -7.16 -22.22 3.81
C ARG A 104 -5.88 -21.48 3.42
N LEU A 105 -6.01 -20.40 2.63
CA LEU A 105 -4.87 -19.56 2.23
C LEU A 105 -4.24 -18.85 3.44
N ALA A 106 -5.06 -18.31 4.33
CA ALA A 106 -4.56 -17.65 5.54
C ALA A 106 -3.81 -18.65 6.47
N ASN A 107 -4.31 -19.88 6.61
CA ASN A 107 -3.63 -20.90 7.39
C ASN A 107 -2.32 -21.37 6.73
N LYS A 108 -2.30 -21.47 5.40
CA LYS A 108 -1.11 -21.92 4.66
C LYS A 108 -0.01 -20.88 4.64
N PHE A 109 -0.34 -19.61 4.39
CA PHE A 109 0.61 -18.54 4.12
C PHE A 109 0.77 -17.56 5.29
N GLY A 110 -0.03 -17.70 6.35
CA GLY A 110 0.12 -17.00 7.62
C GLY A 110 0.04 -15.49 7.48
N LYS A 111 0.94 -14.80 8.18
CA LYS A 111 0.96 -13.33 8.25
C LYS A 111 1.20 -12.62 6.91
N ASN A 112 1.66 -13.31 5.89
CA ASN A 112 1.91 -12.73 4.57
C ASN A 112 0.63 -12.67 3.72
N ALA A 113 -0.38 -13.49 4.05
CA ALA A 113 -1.64 -13.51 3.31
C ALA A 113 -2.56 -12.34 3.71
N THR A 114 -3.10 -11.68 2.71
CA THR A 114 -4.27 -10.80 2.80
C THR A 114 -5.32 -11.34 1.83
N ILE A 115 -6.45 -11.78 2.36
CA ILE A 115 -7.49 -12.39 1.52
C ILE A 115 -8.26 -11.30 0.79
N LYS A 116 -8.38 -11.41 -0.52
CA LYS A 116 -9.03 -10.41 -1.34
C LYS A 116 -10.40 -10.90 -1.78
N VAL A 117 -11.45 -10.12 -1.50
CA VAL A 117 -12.85 -10.46 -1.79
C VAL A 117 -13.54 -9.31 -2.52
N PRO A 118 -14.53 -9.59 -3.40
CA PRO A 118 -15.26 -8.53 -4.08
C PRO A 118 -16.20 -7.77 -3.13
N CYS A 119 -16.51 -6.52 -3.46
CA CYS A 119 -17.52 -5.73 -2.75
C CYS A 119 -18.94 -6.12 -3.17
N THR A 120 -19.36 -7.31 -2.75
CA THR A 120 -20.72 -7.86 -2.90
C THR A 120 -21.27 -8.23 -1.52
N PRO A 121 -22.59 -8.47 -1.36
CA PRO A 121 -23.13 -8.96 -0.09
C PRO A 121 -22.40 -10.18 0.45
N GLU A 122 -22.10 -11.16 -0.41
CA GLU A 122 -21.38 -12.40 -0.08
C GLU A 122 -19.93 -12.10 0.31
N GLY A 123 -19.21 -11.28 -0.50
CA GLY A 123 -17.82 -10.92 -0.21
C GLY A 123 -17.68 -10.10 1.08
N LEU A 124 -18.63 -9.23 1.39
CA LEU A 124 -18.66 -8.47 2.63
C LEU A 124 -18.98 -9.36 3.85
N TRP A 125 -19.83 -10.35 3.69
CA TRP A 125 -20.07 -11.35 4.72
C TRP A 125 -18.79 -12.16 5.01
N VAL A 126 -18.10 -12.63 3.95
CA VAL A 126 -16.81 -13.33 4.07
C VAL A 126 -15.77 -12.42 4.73
N CYS A 127 -15.69 -11.15 4.34
CA CYS A 127 -14.81 -10.18 4.99
C CYS A 127 -15.06 -10.12 6.50
N LYS A 128 -16.31 -10.03 6.91
CA LYS A 128 -16.70 -9.97 8.33
C LYS A 128 -16.27 -11.20 9.09
N GLU A 129 -16.50 -12.40 8.53
CA GLU A 129 -16.14 -13.66 9.21
C GLU A 129 -14.61 -13.81 9.32
N LEU A 130 -13.86 -13.57 8.22
CA LEU A 130 -12.39 -13.63 8.24
C LEU A 130 -11.78 -12.59 9.20
N SER A 131 -12.31 -11.37 9.22
CA SER A 131 -11.82 -10.31 10.11
C SER A 131 -12.00 -10.63 11.59
N ARG A 132 -13.07 -11.34 11.97
CA ARG A 132 -13.29 -11.84 13.34
C ARG A 132 -12.23 -12.88 13.76
N GLU A 133 -11.66 -13.58 12.79
CA GLU A 133 -10.58 -14.55 12.96
C GLU A 133 -9.20 -13.90 12.88
N LEU A 134 -9.13 -12.54 12.85
CA LEU A 134 -7.91 -11.74 12.72
C LEU A 134 -7.17 -11.98 11.39
N ILE A 135 -7.86 -12.48 10.37
CA ILE A 135 -7.34 -12.61 9.01
C ILE A 135 -7.53 -11.28 8.29
N ARG A 136 -6.45 -10.77 7.70
CA ARG A 136 -6.50 -9.52 6.93
C ARG A 136 -7.31 -9.70 5.65
N VAL A 137 -8.18 -8.74 5.37
CA VAL A 137 -9.02 -8.76 4.16
C VAL A 137 -8.86 -7.47 3.37
N ASN A 138 -8.72 -7.61 2.06
CA ASN A 138 -8.76 -6.53 1.08
C ASN A 138 -10.08 -6.62 0.32
N VAL A 139 -10.98 -5.67 0.53
CA VAL A 139 -12.24 -5.60 -0.22
C VAL A 139 -11.98 -4.85 -1.52
N THR A 140 -12.09 -5.57 -2.64
CA THR A 140 -11.80 -5.07 -3.99
C THR A 140 -13.06 -4.66 -4.74
N LEU A 141 -12.88 -4.07 -5.93
CA LEU A 141 -13.95 -3.56 -6.78
C LEU A 141 -14.78 -2.47 -6.09
N ILE A 142 -14.10 -1.52 -5.47
CA ILE A 142 -14.71 -0.35 -4.86
C ILE A 142 -14.81 0.76 -5.92
N PHE A 143 -16.04 1.23 -6.17
CA PHE A 143 -16.36 2.26 -7.16
C PHE A 143 -17.19 3.41 -6.58
N SER A 144 -17.55 3.33 -5.28
CA SER A 144 -18.27 4.40 -4.60
C SER A 144 -17.88 4.51 -3.12
N PRO A 145 -18.05 5.69 -2.50
CA PRO A 145 -17.84 5.85 -1.07
C PRO A 145 -18.78 4.97 -0.23
N ALA A 146 -20.00 4.73 -0.69
CA ALA A 146 -20.96 3.85 -0.01
C ALA A 146 -20.44 2.41 0.10
N GLN A 147 -19.82 1.87 -0.94
CA GLN A 147 -19.18 0.56 -0.91
C GLN A 147 -18.02 0.53 0.09
N ALA A 148 -17.20 1.57 0.14
CA ALA A 148 -16.09 1.67 1.08
C ALA A 148 -16.58 1.72 2.55
N ILE A 149 -17.70 2.39 2.82
CA ILE A 149 -18.34 2.39 4.15
C ILE A 149 -18.74 0.96 4.55
N LEU A 150 -19.38 0.22 3.66
CA LEU A 150 -19.80 -1.16 3.95
C LEU A 150 -18.59 -2.07 4.20
N ALA A 151 -17.53 -1.93 3.41
CA ALA A 151 -16.30 -2.69 3.58
C ALA A 151 -15.61 -2.40 4.93
N ALA A 152 -15.53 -1.15 5.34
CA ALA A 152 -15.01 -0.76 6.65
C ALA A 152 -15.84 -1.35 7.79
N LYS A 153 -17.18 -1.31 7.67
CA LYS A 153 -18.09 -1.93 8.67
C LYS A 153 -17.96 -3.46 8.73
N ALA A 154 -17.56 -4.10 7.63
CA ALA A 154 -17.26 -5.53 7.60
C ALA A 154 -15.90 -5.87 8.22
N GLY A 155 -15.07 -4.88 8.57
CA GLY A 155 -13.77 -5.09 9.21
C GLY A 155 -12.60 -5.23 8.23
N ALA A 156 -12.74 -4.73 7.01
CA ALA A 156 -11.68 -4.77 6.01
C ALA A 156 -10.39 -4.10 6.52
N LYS A 157 -9.23 -4.74 6.28
CA LYS A 157 -7.93 -4.11 6.44
C LYS A 157 -7.68 -3.10 5.33
N TYR A 158 -7.99 -3.47 4.09
CA TYR A 158 -7.88 -2.61 2.92
C TYR A 158 -9.20 -2.51 2.18
N VAL A 159 -9.44 -1.33 1.58
CA VAL A 159 -10.43 -1.14 0.50
C VAL A 159 -9.68 -0.72 -0.75
N SER A 160 -10.02 -1.31 -1.88
CA SER A 160 -9.35 -1.04 -3.16
C SER A 160 -10.24 -0.25 -4.12
N PRO A 161 -10.28 1.10 -4.06
CA PRO A 161 -10.93 1.92 -5.09
C PRO A 161 -10.14 1.85 -6.41
N PHE A 162 -10.87 1.64 -7.51
CA PHE A 162 -10.30 1.41 -8.85
C PHE A 162 -10.25 2.71 -9.64
N VAL A 163 -9.20 3.51 -9.44
CA VAL A 163 -9.03 4.84 -10.06
C VAL A 163 -9.19 4.81 -11.57
N GLY A 164 -8.38 4.04 -12.28
CA GLY A 164 -8.40 4.03 -13.74
C GLY A 164 -9.69 3.51 -14.34
N ARG A 165 -10.36 2.53 -13.71
CA ARG A 165 -11.68 2.07 -14.21
C ARG A 165 -12.78 3.09 -13.98
N VAL A 166 -12.72 3.86 -12.90
CA VAL A 166 -13.64 4.98 -12.66
C VAL A 166 -13.45 6.04 -13.75
N ASP A 167 -12.20 6.39 -14.07
CA ASP A 167 -11.87 7.36 -15.11
C ASP A 167 -12.33 6.88 -16.50
N ASP A 168 -12.23 5.59 -16.81
CA ASP A 168 -12.72 5.00 -18.06
C ASP A 168 -14.24 5.23 -18.27
N ASN A 169 -14.99 5.41 -17.20
CA ASN A 169 -16.42 5.68 -17.22
C ASN A 169 -16.75 7.17 -17.04
N SER A 170 -15.77 8.06 -17.25
CA SER A 170 -15.92 9.50 -17.16
C SER A 170 -16.30 10.02 -15.76
N PHE A 171 -15.95 9.28 -14.70
CA PHE A 171 -16.03 9.73 -13.32
C PHE A 171 -14.62 10.04 -12.80
N GLY A 172 -14.52 10.72 -11.67
CA GLY A 172 -13.23 11.10 -11.07
C GLY A 172 -12.67 10.02 -10.15
N GLY A 173 -11.80 9.15 -10.65
CA GLY A 173 -11.22 8.06 -9.86
C GLY A 173 -10.42 8.55 -8.66
N LEU A 174 -9.63 9.60 -8.81
CA LEU A 174 -8.88 10.22 -7.71
C LEU A 174 -9.82 10.93 -6.72
N CYS A 175 -10.94 11.50 -7.17
CA CYS A 175 -11.94 12.07 -6.28
C CYS A 175 -12.58 11.01 -5.39
N LEU A 176 -12.77 9.79 -5.89
CA LEU A 176 -13.25 8.66 -5.09
C LEU A 176 -12.33 8.37 -3.91
N ILE A 177 -11.01 8.37 -4.10
CA ILE A 177 -10.03 8.22 -3.01
C ILE A 177 -10.22 9.33 -1.98
N LYS A 178 -10.29 10.58 -2.42
CA LYS A 178 -10.45 11.75 -1.55
C LYS A 178 -11.71 11.68 -0.71
N ASP A 179 -12.84 11.29 -1.32
CA ASP A 179 -14.12 11.19 -0.64
C ASP A 179 -14.09 10.09 0.43
N ILE A 180 -13.52 8.93 0.12
CA ILE A 180 -13.35 7.83 1.08
C ILE A 180 -12.43 8.28 2.23
N ALA A 181 -11.30 8.92 1.93
CA ALA A 181 -10.35 9.39 2.92
C ALA A 181 -10.99 10.40 3.89
N ASN A 182 -11.79 11.34 3.38
CA ASN A 182 -12.52 12.31 4.20
C ASN A 182 -13.52 11.62 5.14
N ILE A 183 -14.26 10.63 4.63
CA ILE A 183 -15.21 9.86 5.44
C ILE A 183 -14.48 9.09 6.54
N TYR A 184 -13.41 8.38 6.20
CA TYR A 184 -12.66 7.57 7.15
C TYR A 184 -11.99 8.43 8.21
N CYS A 185 -11.44 9.57 7.84
CA CYS A 185 -10.88 10.55 8.78
C CYS A 185 -11.96 11.07 9.74
N THR A 186 -13.10 11.54 9.20
CA THR A 186 -14.20 12.10 9.99
C THR A 186 -14.79 11.09 10.99
N GLN A 187 -14.85 9.82 10.60
CA GLN A 187 -15.43 8.74 11.38
C GLN A 187 -14.39 7.95 12.20
N ASN A 188 -13.12 8.35 12.17
CA ASN A 188 -12.01 7.65 12.84
C ASN A 188 -11.94 6.15 12.45
N ILE A 189 -12.04 5.86 11.17
CA ILE A 189 -11.96 4.51 10.61
C ILE A 189 -10.51 4.16 10.31
N HIS A 190 -10.09 2.96 10.71
CA HIS A 190 -8.71 2.48 10.55
C HIS A 190 -8.48 1.60 9.30
N THR A 191 -9.51 1.36 8.50
CA THR A 191 -9.37 0.67 7.20
C THR A 191 -8.49 1.50 6.28
N GLU A 192 -7.46 0.89 5.72
CA GLU A 192 -6.52 1.56 4.83
C GLU A 192 -7.07 1.62 3.38
N ILE A 193 -6.84 2.75 2.70
CA ILE A 193 -7.24 2.96 1.32
C ILE A 193 -6.09 2.53 0.42
N LEU A 194 -6.31 1.50 -0.40
CA LEU A 194 -5.38 0.97 -1.38
C LEU A 194 -5.82 1.41 -2.78
N GLY A 195 -5.22 2.48 -3.30
CA GLY A 195 -5.49 2.95 -4.66
C GLY A 195 -5.08 1.89 -5.68
N ALA A 196 -6.05 1.38 -6.41
CA ALA A 196 -5.88 0.33 -7.42
C ALA A 196 -6.18 0.84 -8.83
N SER A 197 -5.80 0.04 -9.84
CA SER A 197 -5.98 0.44 -11.25
C SER A 197 -5.29 1.77 -11.58
N ILE A 198 -4.15 2.05 -10.96
CA ILE A 198 -3.32 3.23 -11.23
C ILE A 198 -2.56 3.00 -12.54
N ARG A 199 -2.61 3.96 -13.47
CA ARG A 199 -2.11 3.79 -14.83
C ARG A 199 -0.94 4.69 -15.19
N ASN A 200 -0.66 5.70 -14.39
CA ASN A 200 0.41 6.66 -14.66
C ASN A 200 1.01 7.22 -13.36
N VAL A 201 2.19 7.80 -13.48
CA VAL A 201 2.98 8.33 -12.35
C VAL A 201 2.30 9.52 -11.66
N ARG A 202 1.59 10.37 -12.41
CA ARG A 202 0.88 11.51 -11.83
C ARG A 202 -0.18 11.05 -10.84
N ASP A 203 -0.91 10.00 -11.19
CA ASP A 203 -2.00 9.48 -10.36
C ASP A 203 -1.47 8.83 -9.08
N VAL A 204 -0.24 8.29 -9.08
CA VAL A 204 0.41 7.80 -7.85
C VAL A 204 0.55 8.92 -6.83
N GLY A 205 1.16 10.05 -7.23
CA GLY A 205 1.34 11.20 -6.34
C GLY A 205 0.01 11.78 -5.86
N ARG A 206 -0.96 11.88 -6.76
CA ARG A 206 -2.30 12.38 -6.42
C ARG A 206 -3.10 11.45 -5.54
N ALA A 207 -2.97 10.13 -5.70
CA ALA A 207 -3.63 9.18 -4.83
C ALA A 207 -3.16 9.33 -3.38
N PHE A 208 -1.85 9.45 -3.15
CA PHE A 208 -1.31 9.71 -1.82
C PHE A 208 -1.69 11.09 -1.28
N GLU A 209 -1.65 12.14 -2.11
CA GLU A 209 -2.11 13.48 -1.74
C GLU A 209 -3.57 13.49 -1.29
N TYR A 210 -4.40 12.64 -1.88
CA TYR A 210 -5.82 12.53 -1.58
C TYR A 210 -6.16 11.53 -0.47
N GLY A 211 -5.14 10.95 0.16
CA GLY A 211 -5.29 10.17 1.37
C GLY A 211 -5.26 8.65 1.19
N ALA A 212 -4.78 8.14 0.04
CA ALA A 212 -4.44 6.72 -0.06
C ALA A 212 -3.32 6.36 0.92
N ASN A 213 -3.44 5.22 1.57
CA ASN A 213 -2.39 4.65 2.44
C ASN A 213 -1.43 3.78 1.64
N VAL A 214 -1.95 3.16 0.58
CA VAL A 214 -1.26 2.23 -0.31
C VAL A 214 -1.62 2.58 -1.75
N CYS A 215 -0.68 2.44 -2.68
CA CYS A 215 -0.95 2.39 -4.11
C CYS A 215 -0.41 1.09 -4.68
N THR A 216 -1.25 0.32 -5.38
CA THR A 216 -0.76 -0.85 -6.13
C THR A 216 -0.59 -0.50 -7.60
N LEU A 217 0.59 -0.77 -8.14
CA LEU A 217 1.07 -0.25 -9.41
C LEU A 217 1.48 -1.37 -10.35
N PRO A 218 1.11 -1.31 -11.63
CA PRO A 218 1.81 -2.10 -12.63
C PRO A 218 3.31 -1.80 -12.60
N THR A 219 4.16 -2.80 -12.80
CA THR A 219 5.63 -2.67 -12.75
C THR A 219 6.14 -1.56 -13.65
N GLY A 220 5.53 -1.40 -14.84
CA GLY A 220 5.90 -0.32 -15.76
C GLY A 220 5.61 1.08 -15.24
N VAL A 221 4.58 1.27 -14.38
CA VAL A 221 4.32 2.54 -13.72
C VAL A 221 5.35 2.79 -12.63
N PHE A 222 5.66 1.77 -11.82
CA PHE A 222 6.69 1.86 -10.79
C PHE A 222 8.03 2.30 -11.38
N HIS A 223 8.52 1.65 -12.44
CA HIS A 223 9.77 2.03 -13.08
C HIS A 223 9.76 3.44 -13.68
N LYS A 224 8.62 3.94 -14.13
CA LYS A 224 8.49 5.33 -14.62
C LYS A 224 8.60 6.37 -13.51
N MET A 225 8.38 6.02 -12.24
CA MET A 225 8.51 6.96 -11.13
C MET A 225 9.94 7.49 -10.95
N TYR A 226 10.95 6.73 -11.37
CA TYR A 226 12.34 7.17 -11.35
C TYR A 226 12.70 8.16 -12.46
N LYS A 227 11.89 8.26 -13.52
CA LYS A 227 12.25 8.99 -14.74
C LYS A 227 11.74 10.42 -14.70
N HIS A 228 12.66 11.38 -14.80
CA HIS A 228 12.35 12.78 -14.97
C HIS A 228 13.41 13.50 -15.78
N VAL A 229 13.00 14.26 -16.79
CA VAL A 229 13.91 14.96 -17.72
C VAL A 229 14.88 15.90 -17.02
N LEU A 230 14.47 16.54 -15.91
CA LEU A 230 15.33 17.43 -15.14
C LEU A 230 16.34 16.65 -14.28
N THR A 231 16.02 15.45 -13.83
CA THR A 231 16.99 14.56 -13.16
C THR A 231 18.10 14.16 -14.12
N ASP A 232 17.73 13.75 -15.33
CA ASP A 232 18.70 13.36 -16.35
C ASP A 232 19.60 14.55 -16.74
N ALA A 233 19.02 15.74 -16.93
CA ALA A 233 19.76 16.96 -17.21
C ALA A 233 20.70 17.35 -16.06
N GLY A 234 20.21 17.24 -14.81
CA GLY A 234 21.00 17.53 -13.61
C GLY A 234 22.19 16.58 -13.46
N LEU A 235 22.00 15.27 -13.66
CA LEU A 235 23.06 14.27 -13.63
C LEU A 235 24.12 14.56 -14.71
N ALA A 236 23.69 14.87 -15.95
CA ALA A 236 24.61 15.22 -17.00
C ALA A 236 25.45 16.50 -16.69
N GLN A 237 24.87 17.46 -15.96
CA GLN A 237 25.61 18.64 -15.51
C GLN A 237 26.59 18.27 -14.39
N PHE A 238 26.18 17.48 -13.41
CA PHE A 238 27.07 17.02 -12.32
C PHE A 238 28.25 16.22 -12.85
N ASP A 239 28.04 15.36 -13.82
CA ASP A 239 29.12 14.60 -14.47
C ASP A 239 30.16 15.51 -15.14
N LYS A 240 29.70 16.58 -15.80
CA LYS A 240 30.61 17.58 -16.44
C LYS A 240 31.41 18.34 -15.37
N ASP A 241 30.77 18.76 -14.31
CA ASP A 241 31.42 19.53 -13.26
C ASP A 241 32.39 18.64 -12.46
N TRP A 242 32.02 17.37 -12.21
CA TRP A 242 32.91 16.42 -11.54
C TRP A 242 34.19 16.12 -12.33
N LYS A 243 34.10 15.99 -13.66
CA LYS A 243 35.27 15.84 -14.51
C LYS A 243 36.25 17.02 -14.37
N LYS A 244 35.73 18.26 -14.34
CA LYS A 244 36.58 19.44 -14.11
C LYS A 244 37.28 19.43 -12.75
N VAL A 245 36.56 18.97 -11.71
CA VAL A 245 37.15 18.82 -10.35
C VAL A 245 38.29 17.81 -10.39
N GLN A 246 38.11 16.67 -11.05
CA GLN A 246 39.16 15.63 -11.18
C GLN A 246 40.36 16.17 -11.99
N GLU A 247 40.14 16.82 -13.13
CA GLU A 247 41.20 17.45 -13.93
C GLU A 247 41.97 18.53 -13.18
N GLY A 248 41.30 19.26 -12.23
CA GLY A 248 41.94 20.26 -11.38
C GLY A 248 42.73 19.69 -10.19
N LEU A 249 42.49 18.40 -9.85
CA LEU A 249 43.21 17.69 -8.79
C LEU A 249 44.48 16.96 -9.34
N ASP A 250 44.56 16.75 -10.63
CA ASP A 250 45.72 16.17 -11.31
C ASP A 250 46.84 17.21 -11.65
N LEU A 251 46.70 18.45 -11.12
CA LEU A 251 47.66 19.55 -11.20
C LEU A 251 48.40 19.71 -9.86
#